data_e17672ba971b9e537019b114f89f5e81
#
_entry.id   e17672ba971b9e537019b114f89f5e81
#
_cell.length_a   1.000
_cell.length_b   1.000
_cell.length_c   1.000
_cell.angle_alpha   90.00
_cell.angle_beta   90.00
_cell.angle_gamma   90.00
#
_symmetry.space_group_name_H-M   'P 1'
#
loop_
_entity.id
_entity.type
_entity.pdbx_description
1 polymer ?
#
loop_
_entity_poly.entity_id
_entity_poly.type
_entity_poly.pdbx_seq_one_letter_code
_entity_poly.pdbx_strand_id
1 'polypeptide(L)'
;MPKINTRTRIMITTSLLTFLFLLVQQYDFRTIWPINLSFDPIKPFILSFVAYILCYWVLHFKVTGERYVTILLFPAISVFALSLLSEILIVGILSDFGQLGLVLLSAIVFWVFVYITYLTVNVLNVSYLREIPLGQAGRASQFILTMIIAYISFFLVFSNDIFLVFRELFILFETFLLVYITLWTIKISKRQRIIASLNIGVLISLLTFILSLWPINSTYIALVLILVFYVCLGIALEIREFISQFIWVEYVSLLVLIFVILFLLAEWGINGHLL
;
A
#
# COMPACT_ATOMS: atom_id res chain seq x y z
N MET A 1 32.70 5.55 -18.86
CA MET A 1 31.72 4.49 -18.54
C MET A 1 30.43 4.78 -19.28
N PRO A 2 29.85 3.84 -20.02
CA PRO A 2 28.58 4.07 -20.70
C PRO A 2 27.50 4.42 -19.67
N LYS A 3 26.80 5.53 -19.89
CA LYS A 3 25.67 5.94 -19.02
C LYS A 3 24.53 4.93 -19.20
N ILE A 4 24.39 4.00 -18.27
CA ILE A 4 23.27 3.06 -18.26
C ILE A 4 21.97 3.86 -18.26
N ASN A 5 21.08 3.58 -19.22
CA ASN A 5 19.79 4.25 -19.34
C ASN A 5 18.92 3.96 -18.11
N THR A 6 18.09 4.92 -17.69
CA THR A 6 17.21 4.79 -16.51
C THR A 6 16.27 3.58 -16.64
N ARG A 7 15.76 3.30 -17.86
CA ARG A 7 14.93 2.10 -18.10
C ARG A 7 15.67 0.80 -17.81
N THR A 8 16.92 0.69 -18.25
CA THR A 8 17.76 -0.48 -17.99
C THR A 8 18.04 -0.63 -16.50
N ARG A 9 18.26 0.48 -15.76
CA ARG A 9 18.42 0.43 -14.31
C ARG A 9 17.15 -0.06 -13.61
N ILE A 10 15.97 0.40 -14.01
CA ILE A 10 14.68 -0.07 -13.46
C ILE A 10 14.55 -1.59 -13.70
N MET A 11 14.82 -2.07 -14.93
CA MET A 11 14.76 -3.51 -15.23
C MET A 11 15.72 -4.32 -14.37
N ILE A 12 16.97 -3.88 -14.23
CA ILE A 12 17.98 -4.57 -13.42
C ILE A 12 17.53 -4.62 -11.95
N THR A 13 17.06 -3.50 -11.40
CA THR A 13 16.62 -3.42 -9.98
C THR A 13 15.41 -4.29 -9.70
N THR A 14 14.41 -4.27 -10.58
CA THR A 14 13.22 -5.10 -10.41
C THR A 14 13.55 -6.59 -10.51
N SER A 15 14.39 -7.00 -11.46
CA SER A 15 14.83 -8.39 -11.58
C SER A 15 15.68 -8.84 -10.39
N LEU A 16 16.55 -7.97 -9.87
CA LEU A 16 17.34 -8.26 -8.67
C LEU A 16 16.47 -8.36 -7.43
N LEU A 17 15.50 -7.47 -7.26
CA LEU A 17 14.54 -7.56 -6.14
C LEU A 17 13.68 -8.82 -6.21
N THR A 18 13.21 -9.20 -7.40
CA THR A 18 12.45 -10.43 -7.57
C THR A 18 13.29 -11.68 -7.29
N PHE A 19 14.55 -11.67 -7.70
CA PHE A 19 15.49 -12.75 -7.36
C PHE A 19 15.72 -12.83 -5.84
N LEU A 20 15.93 -11.69 -5.17
CA LEU A 20 16.06 -11.63 -3.72
C LEU A 20 14.76 -12.08 -3.02
N PHE A 21 13.60 -11.67 -3.54
CA PHE A 21 12.31 -12.12 -3.05
C PHE A 21 12.21 -13.65 -3.08
N LEU A 22 12.56 -14.31 -4.21
CA LEU A 22 12.56 -15.77 -4.31
C LEU A 22 13.55 -16.44 -3.36
N LEU A 23 14.75 -15.86 -3.19
CA LEU A 23 15.72 -16.37 -2.24
C LEU A 23 15.25 -16.29 -0.81
N VAL A 24 14.71 -15.12 -0.40
CA VAL A 24 14.26 -14.87 0.97
C VAL A 24 13.07 -15.76 1.34
N GLN A 25 12.23 -16.14 0.36
CA GLN A 25 11.13 -17.07 0.60
C GLN A 25 11.60 -18.48 1.03
N GLN A 26 12.82 -18.88 0.70
CA GLN A 26 13.36 -20.20 1.06
C GLN A 26 13.84 -20.27 2.53
N TYR A 27 14.04 -19.11 3.19
CA TYR A 27 14.50 -19.06 4.57
C TYR A 27 13.34 -18.83 5.52
N ASP A 28 13.36 -19.48 6.69
CA ASP A 28 12.41 -19.27 7.78
C ASP A 28 13.10 -18.51 8.92
N PHE A 29 12.73 -17.25 9.14
CA PHE A 29 13.27 -16.40 10.19
C PHE A 29 12.35 -16.34 11.43
N ARG A 30 11.25 -17.10 11.48
CA ARG A 30 10.29 -17.09 12.61
C ARG A 30 10.96 -17.45 13.92
N THR A 31 12.00 -18.29 13.87
CA THR A 31 12.76 -18.71 15.06
C THR A 31 13.53 -17.57 15.76
N ILE A 32 13.75 -16.47 15.06
CA ILE A 32 14.48 -15.29 15.58
C ILE A 32 13.55 -14.35 16.34
N TRP A 33 12.23 -14.39 16.04
CA TRP A 33 11.26 -13.47 16.61
C TRP A 33 10.48 -14.11 17.76
N PRO A 34 10.45 -13.47 18.96
CA PRO A 34 9.80 -14.06 20.14
C PRO A 34 8.25 -14.03 20.10
N ILE A 35 7.64 -13.45 19.07
CA ILE A 35 6.19 -13.31 18.93
C ILE A 35 5.68 -14.37 17.94
N ASN A 36 4.71 -15.18 18.36
CA ASN A 36 4.04 -16.15 17.48
C ASN A 36 3.12 -15.42 16.48
N LEU A 37 3.71 -14.97 15.38
CA LEU A 37 2.96 -14.45 14.23
C LEU A 37 2.75 -15.55 13.19
N SER A 38 1.61 -15.53 12.51
CA SER A 38 1.29 -16.46 11.42
C SER A 38 2.19 -16.25 10.18
N PHE A 39 2.89 -15.12 10.10
CA PHE A 39 3.79 -14.74 9.02
C PHE A 39 5.16 -14.31 9.56
N ASP A 40 6.18 -14.28 8.69
CA ASP A 40 7.53 -13.83 9.02
C ASP A 40 7.71 -12.35 8.69
N PRO A 41 7.67 -11.42 9.66
CA PRO A 41 7.76 -9.99 9.38
C PRO A 41 9.16 -9.54 8.93
N ILE A 42 10.21 -10.33 9.20
CA ILE A 42 11.60 -9.97 8.90
C ILE A 42 11.83 -9.90 7.39
N LYS A 43 11.28 -10.85 6.63
CA LYS A 43 11.42 -10.91 5.17
C LYS A 43 10.92 -9.65 4.46
N PRO A 44 9.68 -9.16 4.71
CA PRO A 44 9.20 -7.92 4.12
C PRO A 44 10.03 -6.71 4.49
N PHE A 45 10.54 -6.63 5.73
CA PHE A 45 11.41 -5.53 6.15
C PHE A 45 12.74 -5.52 5.39
N ILE A 46 13.40 -6.67 5.24
CA ILE A 46 14.66 -6.78 4.49
C ILE A 46 14.43 -6.34 3.03
N LEU A 47 13.42 -6.89 2.37
CA LEU A 47 13.11 -6.57 0.96
C LEU A 47 12.75 -5.10 0.77
N SER A 48 11.97 -4.54 1.68
CA SER A 48 11.59 -3.12 1.69
C SER A 48 12.80 -2.20 1.84
N PHE A 49 13.71 -2.53 2.75
CA PHE A 49 14.97 -1.78 2.95
C PHE A 49 15.86 -1.81 1.71
N VAL A 50 16.00 -2.99 1.10
CA VAL A 50 16.75 -3.13 -0.16
C VAL A 50 16.08 -2.34 -1.29
N ALA A 51 14.74 -2.38 -1.38
CA ALA A 51 13.98 -1.61 -2.37
C ALA A 51 14.21 -0.10 -2.22
N TYR A 52 14.26 0.41 -0.98
CA TYR A 52 14.56 1.81 -0.69
C TYR A 52 15.94 2.23 -1.22
N ILE A 53 16.98 1.42 -0.94
CA ILE A 53 18.35 1.68 -1.40
C ILE A 53 18.45 1.62 -2.93
N LEU A 54 17.84 0.60 -3.54
CA LEU A 54 17.86 0.42 -4.99
C LEU A 54 17.10 1.55 -5.71
N CYS A 55 16.03 2.08 -5.12
CA CYS A 55 15.33 3.25 -5.65
C CYS A 55 16.25 4.47 -5.72
N TYR A 56 17.05 4.71 -4.70
CA TYR A 56 18.04 5.78 -4.68
C TYR A 56 19.08 5.63 -5.80
N TRP A 57 19.52 4.40 -6.07
CA TRP A 57 20.40 4.11 -7.20
C TRP A 57 19.72 4.33 -8.58
N VAL A 58 18.45 3.92 -8.74
CA VAL A 58 17.66 4.13 -9.97
C VAL A 58 17.54 5.62 -10.29
N LEU A 59 17.35 6.47 -9.28
CA LEU A 59 17.21 7.91 -9.42
C LEU A 59 18.55 8.65 -9.55
N HIS A 60 19.64 7.92 -9.84
CA HIS A 60 20.99 8.48 -10.01
C HIS A 60 21.50 9.28 -8.81
N PHE A 61 21.10 8.92 -7.59
CA PHE A 61 21.48 9.63 -6.36
C PHE A 61 21.13 11.12 -6.35
N LYS A 62 20.19 11.56 -7.20
CA LYS A 62 19.79 12.98 -7.35
C LYS A 62 18.53 13.34 -6.57
N VAL A 63 18.31 12.69 -5.45
CA VAL A 63 17.19 12.98 -4.57
C VAL A 63 17.67 13.86 -3.42
N THR A 64 16.94 14.92 -3.09
CA THR A 64 17.31 15.87 -2.02
C THR A 64 16.08 16.29 -1.22
N GLY A 65 16.27 16.57 0.08
CA GLY A 65 15.21 17.10 0.94
C GLY A 65 14.05 16.13 1.15
N GLU A 66 12.82 16.62 1.08
CA GLU A 66 11.61 15.82 1.34
C GLU A 66 11.42 14.65 0.39
N ARG A 67 12.06 14.66 -0.78
CA ARG A 67 11.97 13.57 -1.77
C ARG A 67 12.52 12.24 -1.26
N TYR A 68 13.43 12.25 -0.27
CA TYR A 68 13.87 11.03 0.38
C TYR A 68 12.70 10.26 1.01
N VAL A 69 11.77 10.98 1.64
CA VAL A 69 10.60 10.37 2.26
C VAL A 69 9.51 10.07 1.24
N THR A 70 9.20 11.02 0.34
CA THR A 70 8.05 10.90 -0.55
C THR A 70 8.28 9.98 -1.76
N ILE A 71 9.47 9.99 -2.32
CA ILE A 71 9.78 9.25 -3.55
C ILE A 71 10.40 7.88 -3.24
N LEU A 72 11.37 7.82 -2.31
CA LEU A 72 12.07 6.57 -2.03
C LEU A 72 11.26 5.62 -1.16
N LEU A 73 10.43 6.13 -0.25
CA LEU A 73 9.65 5.31 0.65
C LEU A 73 8.48 4.61 -0.06
N PHE A 74 7.97 5.19 -1.15
CA PHE A 74 6.83 4.60 -1.88
C PHE A 74 7.11 3.19 -2.42
N PRO A 75 8.21 2.93 -3.15
CA PRO A 75 8.58 1.57 -3.55
C PRO A 75 8.86 0.64 -2.36
N ALA A 76 9.42 1.17 -1.27
CA ALA A 76 9.68 0.38 -0.08
C ALA A 76 8.39 -0.14 0.55
N ILE A 77 7.37 0.72 0.72
CA ILE A 77 6.05 0.33 1.23
C ILE A 77 5.37 -0.65 0.26
N SER A 78 5.48 -0.42 -1.05
CA SER A 78 4.92 -1.31 -2.07
C SER A 78 5.49 -2.72 -1.98
N VAL A 79 6.83 -2.83 -1.85
CA VAL A 79 7.53 -4.12 -1.69
C VAL A 79 7.16 -4.78 -0.37
N PHE A 80 7.03 -4.00 0.70
CA PHE A 80 6.60 -4.49 2.00
C PHE A 80 5.21 -5.14 1.93
N ALA A 81 4.21 -4.45 1.41
CA ALA A 81 2.85 -4.95 1.29
C ALA A 81 2.76 -6.21 0.42
N LEU A 82 3.43 -6.20 -0.75
CA LEU A 82 3.43 -7.36 -1.66
C LEU A 82 4.14 -8.58 -1.07
N SER A 83 5.25 -8.39 -0.37
CA SER A 83 5.98 -9.50 0.25
C SER A 83 5.20 -10.11 1.41
N LEU A 84 4.49 -9.31 2.21
CA LEU A 84 3.56 -9.80 3.22
C LEU A 84 2.40 -10.60 2.59
N LEU A 85 1.80 -10.07 1.52
CA LEU A 85 0.72 -10.78 0.83
C LEU A 85 1.16 -12.15 0.32
N SER A 86 2.36 -12.24 -0.25
CA SER A 86 2.91 -13.49 -0.75
C SER A 86 3.15 -14.53 0.35
N GLU A 87 3.61 -14.11 1.52
CA GLU A 87 3.80 -14.99 2.69
C GLU A 87 2.49 -15.67 3.09
N ILE A 88 1.40 -14.92 3.15
CA ILE A 88 0.09 -15.46 3.55
C ILE A 88 -0.48 -16.38 2.47
N LEU A 89 -0.36 -16.00 1.19
CA LEU A 89 -0.85 -16.82 0.09
C LEU A 89 -0.10 -18.16 -0.03
N ILE A 90 1.22 -18.16 0.16
CA ILE A 90 2.05 -19.36 0.04
C ILE A 90 1.81 -20.33 1.21
N VAL A 91 1.67 -19.80 2.43
CA VAL A 91 1.42 -20.62 3.62
C VAL A 91 0.02 -21.26 3.61
N GLY A 92 -0.95 -20.62 2.95
CA GLY A 92 -2.36 -21.09 2.92
C GLY A 92 -2.65 -22.27 1.99
N ILE A 93 -1.71 -22.69 1.11
CA ILE A 93 -1.99 -23.70 0.07
C ILE A 93 -1.06 -24.92 0.20
N LEU A 94 -1.68 -26.05 0.48
CA LEU A 94 -1.07 -27.25 1.04
C LEU A 94 -0.55 -28.32 0.06
N SER A 95 -0.43 -28.10 -1.24
CA SER A 95 0.10 -29.12 -2.16
C SER A 95 1.44 -28.73 -2.76
N ASP A 96 2.43 -29.63 -2.75
CA ASP A 96 3.81 -29.35 -3.21
C ASP A 96 3.89 -28.79 -4.64
N PHE A 97 3.09 -29.34 -5.56
CA PHE A 97 3.02 -28.84 -6.95
C PHE A 97 2.29 -27.48 -7.04
N GLY A 98 1.25 -27.27 -6.23
CA GLY A 98 0.54 -26.01 -6.13
C GLY A 98 1.40 -24.87 -5.56
N GLN A 99 2.25 -25.18 -4.59
CA GLN A 99 3.15 -24.20 -3.97
C GLN A 99 4.14 -23.62 -4.96
N LEU A 100 4.77 -24.44 -5.81
CA LEU A 100 5.72 -23.98 -6.81
C LEU A 100 5.07 -23.07 -7.86
N GLY A 101 3.86 -23.42 -8.31
CA GLY A 101 3.07 -22.60 -9.22
C GLY A 101 2.70 -21.23 -8.61
N LEU A 102 2.32 -21.20 -7.33
CA LEU A 102 2.00 -19.96 -6.61
C LEU A 102 3.23 -19.09 -6.35
N VAL A 103 4.36 -19.69 -6.01
CA VAL A 103 5.63 -18.97 -5.85
C VAL A 103 6.04 -18.29 -7.16
N LEU A 104 5.93 -19.00 -8.28
CA LEU A 104 6.22 -18.42 -9.60
C LEU A 104 5.22 -17.33 -9.99
N LEU A 105 3.93 -17.54 -9.75
CA LEU A 105 2.90 -16.53 -10.00
C LEU A 105 3.12 -15.29 -9.14
N SER A 106 3.38 -15.46 -7.84
CA SER A 106 3.67 -14.36 -6.92
C SER A 106 4.92 -13.59 -7.34
N ALA A 107 5.96 -14.26 -7.83
CA ALA A 107 7.16 -13.63 -8.34
C ALA A 107 6.91 -12.80 -9.61
N ILE A 108 6.05 -13.28 -10.52
CA ILE A 108 5.66 -12.53 -11.73
C ILE A 108 4.85 -11.28 -11.31
N VAL A 109 3.86 -11.44 -10.45
CA VAL A 109 3.05 -10.31 -9.94
C VAL A 109 3.93 -9.30 -9.22
N PHE A 110 4.83 -9.76 -8.36
CA PHE A 110 5.80 -8.94 -7.65
C PHE A 110 6.67 -8.15 -8.63
N TRP A 111 7.24 -8.81 -9.64
CA TRP A 111 8.10 -8.18 -10.65
C TRP A 111 7.36 -7.08 -11.41
N VAL A 112 6.14 -7.36 -11.92
CA VAL A 112 5.33 -6.41 -12.68
C VAL A 112 4.96 -5.20 -11.81
N PHE A 113 4.50 -5.44 -10.59
CA PHE A 113 4.05 -4.38 -9.70
C PHE A 113 5.21 -3.47 -9.27
N VAL A 114 6.34 -4.07 -8.88
CA VAL A 114 7.55 -3.33 -8.52
C VAL A 114 8.08 -2.53 -9.72
N TYR A 115 8.06 -3.11 -10.92
CA TYR A 115 8.45 -2.41 -12.15
C TYR A 115 7.59 -1.16 -12.39
N ILE A 116 6.27 -1.30 -12.30
CA ILE A 116 5.32 -0.17 -12.45
C ILE A 116 5.58 0.89 -11.37
N THR A 117 5.82 0.48 -10.14
CA THR A 117 6.10 1.40 -9.03
C THR A 117 7.38 2.21 -9.27
N TYR A 118 8.48 1.57 -9.67
CA TYR A 118 9.73 2.28 -9.99
C TYR A 118 9.58 3.20 -11.21
N LEU A 119 8.81 2.78 -12.22
CA LEU A 119 8.51 3.60 -13.38
C LEU A 119 7.73 4.86 -12.97
N THR A 120 6.70 4.70 -12.14
CA THR A 120 5.87 5.79 -11.61
C THR A 120 6.73 6.78 -10.83
N VAL A 121 7.55 6.29 -9.92
CA VAL A 121 8.47 7.11 -9.11
C VAL A 121 9.45 7.89 -9.99
N ASN A 122 10.00 7.25 -11.03
CA ASN A 122 10.89 7.93 -11.98
C ASN A 122 10.17 9.03 -12.75
N VAL A 123 8.95 8.77 -13.22
CA VAL A 123 8.11 9.77 -13.92
C VAL A 123 7.82 10.96 -13.01
N LEU A 124 7.44 10.72 -11.76
CA LEU A 124 7.16 11.78 -10.78
C LEU A 124 8.41 12.61 -10.46
N ASN A 125 9.56 11.95 -10.30
CA ASN A 125 10.83 12.65 -10.04
C ASN A 125 11.26 13.54 -11.22
N VAL A 126 11.13 13.06 -12.46
CA VAL A 126 11.43 13.82 -13.67
C VAL A 126 10.44 14.95 -13.87
N SER A 127 9.16 14.71 -13.64
CA SER A 127 8.09 15.70 -13.74
C SER A 127 8.26 16.85 -12.74
N TYR A 128 8.71 16.54 -11.52
CA TYR A 128 9.04 17.55 -10.51
C TYR A 128 10.19 18.45 -10.95
N LEU A 129 11.19 17.89 -11.65
CA LEU A 129 12.37 18.63 -12.09
C LEU A 129 12.15 19.48 -13.37
N ARG A 130 11.21 19.09 -14.23
CA ARG A 130 11.09 19.65 -15.60
C ARG A 130 9.68 20.09 -16.00
N GLU A 131 8.67 20.05 -15.11
CA GLU A 131 7.26 20.42 -15.40
C GLU A 131 6.71 19.80 -16.72
N ILE A 132 6.86 18.48 -16.89
CA ILE A 132 6.45 17.77 -18.11
C ILE A 132 4.97 17.32 -17.99
N PRO A 133 4.19 17.28 -19.10
CA PRO A 133 2.79 16.80 -19.10
C PRO A 133 2.60 15.37 -18.56
N LEU A 134 3.64 14.54 -18.60
CA LEU A 134 3.68 13.20 -18.00
C LEU A 134 3.41 13.17 -16.48
N GLY A 135 3.49 14.31 -15.79
CA GLY A 135 3.20 14.39 -14.36
C GLY A 135 1.77 14.00 -14.00
N GLN A 136 0.80 14.23 -14.89
CA GLN A 136 -0.59 13.79 -14.66
C GLN A 136 -0.71 12.25 -14.70
N ALA A 137 -0.10 11.61 -15.70
CA ALA A 137 -0.07 10.15 -15.78
C ALA A 137 0.65 9.53 -14.57
N GLY A 138 1.77 10.13 -14.14
CA GLY A 138 2.49 9.69 -12.93
C GLY A 138 1.63 9.79 -11.67
N ARG A 139 0.84 10.87 -11.50
CA ARG A 139 -0.07 11.04 -10.36
C ARG A 139 -1.21 10.03 -10.39
N ALA A 140 -1.83 9.79 -11.55
CA ALA A 140 -2.87 8.79 -11.71
C ALA A 140 -2.36 7.37 -11.40
N SER A 141 -1.17 7.00 -11.91
CA SER A 141 -0.53 5.71 -11.60
C SER A 141 -0.22 5.58 -10.11
N GLN A 142 0.33 6.62 -9.49
CA GLN A 142 0.61 6.63 -8.06
C GLN A 142 -0.67 6.45 -7.23
N PHE A 143 -1.76 7.14 -7.59
CA PHE A 143 -3.03 7.01 -6.91
C PHE A 143 -3.56 5.56 -6.95
N ILE A 144 -3.56 4.94 -8.14
CA ILE A 144 -3.99 3.53 -8.30
C ILE A 144 -3.11 2.59 -7.47
N LEU A 145 -1.79 2.76 -7.54
CA LEU A 145 -0.86 1.94 -6.75
C LEU A 145 -1.08 2.14 -5.25
N THR A 146 -1.31 3.37 -4.79
CA THR A 146 -1.63 3.66 -3.39
C THR A 146 -2.89 2.93 -2.93
N MET A 147 -3.94 2.88 -3.76
CA MET A 147 -5.16 2.13 -3.46
C MET A 147 -4.90 0.63 -3.34
N ILE A 148 -4.12 0.06 -4.27
CA ILE A 148 -3.79 -1.36 -4.24
C ILE A 148 -2.97 -1.70 -2.98
N ILE A 149 -1.97 -0.89 -2.65
CA ILE A 149 -1.14 -1.09 -1.45
C ILE A 149 -1.99 -1.01 -0.19
N ALA A 150 -2.82 0.04 -0.05
CA ALA A 150 -3.70 0.21 1.09
C ALA A 150 -4.69 -0.96 1.25
N TYR A 151 -5.29 -1.43 0.14
CA TYR A 151 -6.18 -2.59 0.18
C TYR A 151 -5.47 -3.86 0.68
N ILE A 152 -4.28 -4.13 0.12
CA ILE A 152 -3.46 -5.28 0.54
C ILE A 152 -3.19 -5.21 2.04
N SER A 153 -2.74 -4.06 2.53
CA SER A 153 -2.38 -3.88 3.93
C SER A 153 -3.59 -3.98 4.86
N PHE A 154 -4.73 -3.38 4.51
CA PHE A 154 -5.96 -3.52 5.28
C PHE A 154 -6.42 -4.99 5.33
N PHE A 155 -6.41 -5.68 4.19
CA PHE A 155 -6.73 -7.10 4.15
C PHE A 155 -5.82 -7.95 5.04
N LEU A 156 -4.49 -7.72 4.95
CA LEU A 156 -3.49 -8.46 5.72
C LEU A 156 -3.66 -8.29 7.22
N VAL A 157 -3.93 -7.06 7.66
CA VAL A 157 -4.10 -6.70 9.06
C VAL A 157 -5.34 -7.37 9.68
N PHE A 158 -6.42 -7.52 8.91
CA PHE A 158 -7.62 -8.20 9.37
C PHE A 158 -7.61 -9.71 9.18
N SER A 159 -6.78 -10.22 8.27
CA SER A 159 -6.64 -11.67 8.05
C SER A 159 -5.72 -12.34 9.05
N ASN A 160 -5.01 -11.55 9.89
CA ASN A 160 -4.11 -12.07 10.91
C ASN A 160 -4.57 -11.65 12.30
N ASP A 161 -4.37 -12.54 13.28
CA ASP A 161 -4.69 -12.28 14.69
C ASP A 161 -3.65 -11.34 15.34
N ILE A 162 -3.60 -10.11 14.83
CA ILE A 162 -2.73 -9.06 15.36
C ILE A 162 -3.45 -8.40 16.54
N PHE A 163 -2.71 -8.21 17.65
CA PHE A 163 -3.24 -7.50 18.82
C PHE A 163 -3.78 -6.11 18.45
N LEU A 164 -4.99 -5.81 18.89
CA LEU A 164 -5.79 -4.65 18.46
C LEU A 164 -4.99 -3.34 18.44
N VAL A 165 -4.22 -3.03 19.47
CA VAL A 165 -3.47 -1.77 19.55
C VAL A 165 -2.39 -1.70 18.46
N PHE A 166 -1.68 -2.80 18.18
CA PHE A 166 -0.67 -2.84 17.10
C PHE A 166 -1.31 -2.69 15.74
N ARG A 167 -2.50 -3.29 15.53
CA ARG A 167 -3.29 -3.16 14.32
C ARG A 167 -3.66 -1.69 14.04
N GLU A 168 -4.19 -1.00 15.05
CA GLU A 168 -4.59 0.40 14.93
C GLU A 168 -3.39 1.32 14.64
N LEU A 169 -2.30 1.13 15.37
CA LEU A 169 -1.07 1.90 15.16
C LEU A 169 -0.47 1.67 13.77
N PHE A 170 -0.48 0.42 13.30
CA PHE A 170 0.01 0.09 11.96
C PHE A 170 -0.83 0.78 10.88
N ILE A 171 -2.16 0.66 10.94
CA ILE A 171 -3.08 1.28 9.96
C ILE A 171 -2.95 2.80 9.99
N LEU A 172 -2.89 3.42 11.18
CA LEU A 172 -2.69 4.85 11.32
C LEU A 172 -1.39 5.30 10.63
N PHE A 173 -0.28 4.62 10.94
CA PHE A 173 1.04 4.99 10.43
C PHE A 173 1.13 4.78 8.92
N GLU A 174 0.67 3.64 8.41
CA GLU A 174 0.69 3.33 6.98
C GLU A 174 -0.21 4.28 6.18
N THR A 175 -1.44 4.49 6.63
CA THR A 175 -2.36 5.44 5.98
C THR A 175 -1.78 6.85 5.98
N PHE A 176 -1.20 7.30 7.10
CA PHE A 176 -0.50 8.57 7.17
C PHE A 176 0.60 8.68 6.11
N LEU A 177 1.45 7.64 5.99
CA LEU A 177 2.54 7.64 5.01
C LEU A 177 2.02 7.65 3.57
N LEU A 178 1.05 6.81 3.24
CA LEU A 178 0.48 6.71 1.90
C LEU A 178 -0.17 8.03 1.47
N VAL A 179 -0.95 8.66 2.35
CA VAL A 179 -1.56 9.98 2.08
C VAL A 179 -0.49 11.05 1.93
N TYR A 180 0.50 11.09 2.84
CA TYR A 180 1.58 12.07 2.80
C TYR A 180 2.38 12.00 1.49
N ILE A 181 2.69 10.79 1.03
CA ILE A 181 3.41 10.55 -0.22
C ILE A 181 2.54 10.96 -1.42
N THR A 182 1.26 10.65 -1.42
CA THR A 182 0.36 10.98 -2.52
C THR A 182 0.10 12.49 -2.61
N LEU A 183 -0.16 13.15 -1.50
CA LEU A 183 -0.36 14.60 -1.44
C LEU A 183 0.88 15.41 -1.78
N TRP A 184 2.08 14.82 -1.76
CA TRP A 184 3.30 15.50 -2.18
C TRP A 184 3.27 15.91 -3.67
N THR A 185 2.51 15.21 -4.49
CA THR A 185 2.40 15.50 -5.92
C THR A 185 1.59 16.76 -6.24
N ILE A 186 0.85 17.28 -5.27
CA ILE A 186 0.10 18.54 -5.40
C ILE A 186 0.82 19.67 -4.69
N LYS A 187 0.65 20.90 -5.21
CA LYS A 187 1.33 22.11 -4.69
C LYS A 187 0.62 22.64 -3.43
N ILE A 188 0.69 21.90 -2.32
CA ILE A 188 0.21 22.33 -0.99
C ILE A 188 1.38 22.51 -0.03
N SER A 189 1.18 23.31 1.03
CA SER A 189 2.21 23.53 2.03
C SER A 189 2.50 22.25 2.82
N LYS A 190 3.74 22.09 3.30
CA LYS A 190 4.14 20.93 4.13
C LYS A 190 3.22 20.75 5.35
N ARG A 191 2.85 21.87 6.01
CA ARG A 191 1.98 21.83 7.19
C ARG A 191 0.59 21.28 6.85
N GLN A 192 -0.01 21.76 5.75
CA GLN A 192 -1.33 21.27 5.30
C GLN A 192 -1.28 19.79 4.94
N ARG A 193 -0.21 19.34 4.27
CA ARG A 193 0.00 17.92 3.93
C ARG A 193 0.08 17.04 5.17
N ILE A 194 0.86 17.42 6.18
CA ILE A 194 0.97 16.69 7.45
C ILE A 194 -0.39 16.61 8.15
N ILE A 195 -1.10 17.74 8.26
CA ILE A 195 -2.40 17.80 8.93
C ILE A 195 -3.43 16.92 8.19
N ALA A 196 -3.51 17.03 6.86
CA ALA A 196 -4.43 16.21 6.07
C ALA A 196 -4.11 14.72 6.20
N SER A 197 -2.83 14.34 6.12
CA SER A 197 -2.40 12.94 6.27
C SER A 197 -2.71 12.38 7.66
N LEU A 198 -2.50 13.19 8.70
CA LEU A 198 -2.81 12.79 10.07
C LEU A 198 -4.32 12.62 10.27
N ASN A 199 -5.12 13.56 9.80
CA ASN A 199 -6.58 13.50 9.94
C ASN A 199 -7.15 12.28 9.24
N ILE A 200 -6.70 11.98 8.00
CA ILE A 200 -7.15 10.79 7.28
C ILE A 200 -6.65 9.52 7.98
N GLY A 201 -5.41 9.49 8.44
CA GLY A 201 -4.87 8.36 9.19
C GLY A 201 -5.67 8.05 10.46
N VAL A 202 -5.97 9.08 11.27
CA VAL A 202 -6.78 8.94 12.47
C VAL A 202 -8.21 8.49 12.13
N LEU A 203 -8.83 9.06 11.09
CA LEU A 203 -10.18 8.68 10.68
C LEU A 203 -10.26 7.21 10.26
N ILE A 204 -9.32 6.75 9.44
CA ILE A 204 -9.27 5.35 9.00
C ILE A 204 -8.98 4.41 10.18
N SER A 205 -8.06 4.77 11.07
CA SER A 205 -7.78 3.98 12.28
C SER A 205 -9.01 3.88 13.20
N LEU A 206 -9.71 4.98 13.46
CA LEU A 206 -10.96 4.96 14.25
C LEU A 206 -12.04 4.08 13.58
N LEU A 207 -12.17 4.17 12.26
CA LEU A 207 -13.10 3.32 11.52
C LEU A 207 -12.70 1.85 11.60
N THR A 208 -11.41 1.55 11.53
CA THR A 208 -10.85 0.21 11.71
C THR A 208 -11.24 -0.35 13.09
N PHE A 209 -11.09 0.45 14.14
CA PHE A 209 -11.48 0.07 15.50
C PHE A 209 -12.98 -0.27 15.58
N ILE A 210 -13.85 0.57 15.03
CA ILE A 210 -15.30 0.35 15.02
C ILE A 210 -15.64 -0.93 14.25
N LEU A 211 -15.07 -1.12 13.05
CA LEU A 211 -15.35 -2.29 12.22
C LEU A 211 -14.80 -3.59 12.82
N SER A 212 -13.76 -3.52 13.64
CA SER A 212 -13.22 -4.69 14.35
C SER A 212 -14.16 -5.25 15.42
N LEU A 213 -15.12 -4.46 15.88
CA LEU A 213 -16.17 -4.89 16.81
C LEU A 213 -17.38 -5.50 16.10
N TRP A 214 -17.43 -5.43 14.79
CA TRP A 214 -18.55 -5.92 13.99
C TRP A 214 -18.28 -7.32 13.47
N PRO A 215 -19.28 -8.23 13.50
CA PRO A 215 -19.14 -9.59 13.02
C PRO A 215 -19.17 -9.64 11.47
N ILE A 216 -18.10 -9.17 10.85
CA ILE A 216 -17.95 -9.09 9.40
C ILE A 216 -16.63 -9.76 9.00
N ASN A 217 -16.63 -10.44 7.85
CA ASN A 217 -15.43 -11.06 7.30
C ASN A 217 -14.35 -10.00 6.97
N SER A 218 -13.09 -10.35 7.23
CA SER A 218 -11.91 -9.49 7.00
C SER A 218 -11.84 -8.90 5.58
N THR A 219 -12.27 -9.65 4.57
CA THR A 219 -12.30 -9.18 3.18
C THR A 219 -13.25 -8.00 2.99
N TYR A 220 -14.45 -8.07 3.59
CA TYR A 220 -15.43 -6.98 3.48
C TYR A 220 -15.01 -5.75 4.29
N ILE A 221 -14.39 -5.96 5.45
CA ILE A 221 -13.81 -4.84 6.23
C ILE A 221 -12.74 -4.11 5.40
N ALA A 222 -11.82 -4.85 4.77
CA ALA A 222 -10.80 -4.26 3.92
C ALA A 222 -11.38 -3.49 2.73
N LEU A 223 -12.44 -4.02 2.09
CA LEU A 223 -13.14 -3.33 1.00
C LEU A 223 -13.77 -2.03 1.46
N VAL A 224 -14.37 -1.99 2.63
CA VAL A 224 -14.96 -0.76 3.17
C VAL A 224 -13.91 0.27 3.49
N LEU A 225 -12.84 -0.15 4.16
CA LEU A 225 -11.75 0.75 4.52
C LEU A 225 -11.10 1.37 3.27
N ILE A 226 -10.89 0.58 2.20
CA ILE A 226 -10.32 1.13 0.96
C ILE A 226 -11.27 2.11 0.27
N LEU A 227 -12.57 1.86 0.30
CA LEU A 227 -13.56 2.78 -0.29
C LEU A 227 -13.63 4.09 0.48
N VAL A 228 -13.65 4.05 1.83
CA VAL A 228 -13.58 5.27 2.65
C VAL A 228 -12.24 5.99 2.44
N PHE A 229 -11.14 5.26 2.37
CA PHE A 229 -9.82 5.81 2.08
C PHE A 229 -9.79 6.51 0.70
N TYR A 230 -10.39 5.88 -0.34
CA TYR A 230 -10.54 6.47 -1.66
C TYR A 230 -11.26 7.82 -1.61
N VAL A 231 -12.40 7.88 -0.91
CA VAL A 231 -13.18 9.12 -0.75
C VAL A 231 -12.35 10.19 -0.04
N CYS A 232 -11.74 9.85 1.10
CA CYS A 232 -10.94 10.80 1.88
C CYS A 232 -9.74 11.33 1.08
N LEU A 233 -9.02 10.43 0.40
CA LEU A 233 -7.87 10.82 -0.41
C LEU A 233 -8.29 11.62 -1.65
N GLY A 234 -9.38 11.24 -2.31
CA GLY A 234 -9.97 11.99 -3.42
C GLY A 234 -10.30 13.42 -3.03
N ILE A 235 -11.05 13.61 -1.94
CA ILE A 235 -11.36 14.93 -1.39
C ILE A 235 -10.07 15.71 -1.07
N ALA A 236 -9.07 15.06 -0.47
CA ALA A 236 -7.81 15.71 -0.11
C ALA A 236 -7.00 16.16 -1.34
N LEU A 237 -7.08 15.45 -2.46
CA LEU A 237 -6.43 15.83 -3.72
C LEU A 237 -7.11 17.04 -4.37
N GLU A 238 -8.41 17.21 -4.18
CA GLU A 238 -9.20 18.29 -4.77
C GLU A 238 -9.29 19.54 -3.87
N ILE A 239 -8.76 19.53 -2.66
CA ILE A 239 -8.82 20.67 -1.70
C ILE A 239 -8.40 22.01 -2.32
N ARG A 240 -7.63 22.01 -3.39
CA ARG A 240 -7.14 23.22 -4.05
C ARG A 240 -8.10 23.76 -5.12
N GLU A 241 -8.88 22.90 -5.72
CA GLU A 241 -9.91 23.26 -6.70
C GLU A 241 -11.23 23.34 -5.95
N PHE A 242 -12.03 24.38 -6.20
CA PHE A 242 -13.36 24.50 -5.59
C PHE A 242 -14.14 23.22 -5.91
N ILE A 243 -14.32 22.37 -4.89
CA ILE A 243 -15.05 21.11 -5.05
C ILE A 243 -16.46 21.47 -5.53
N SER A 244 -16.82 21.06 -6.74
CA SER A 244 -18.15 21.28 -7.26
C SER A 244 -19.17 20.52 -6.41
N GLN A 245 -20.38 21.06 -6.24
CA GLN A 245 -21.44 20.38 -5.48
C GLN A 245 -21.72 18.97 -6.01
N PHE A 246 -21.45 18.73 -7.29
CA PHE A 246 -21.63 17.44 -7.95
C PHE A 246 -20.67 16.37 -7.42
N ILE A 247 -19.43 16.73 -7.16
CA ILE A 247 -18.38 15.83 -6.60
C ILE A 247 -18.74 15.44 -5.16
N TRP A 248 -19.25 16.38 -4.35
CA TRP A 248 -19.73 16.08 -3.00
C TRP A 248 -20.87 15.05 -3.00
N VAL A 249 -21.83 15.19 -3.91
CA VAL A 249 -22.96 14.25 -4.03
C VAL A 249 -22.45 12.86 -4.42
N GLU A 250 -21.47 12.76 -5.33
CA GLU A 250 -20.86 11.50 -5.73
C GLU A 250 -20.19 10.80 -4.55
N TYR A 251 -19.33 11.48 -3.79
CA TYR A 251 -18.65 10.89 -2.64
C TYR A 251 -19.60 10.50 -1.50
N VAL A 252 -20.60 11.36 -1.20
CA VAL A 252 -21.61 11.04 -0.18
C VAL A 252 -22.47 9.86 -0.60
N SER A 253 -22.92 9.79 -1.87
CA SER A 253 -23.71 8.66 -2.37
C SER A 253 -22.93 7.35 -2.29
N LEU A 254 -21.63 7.37 -2.59
CA LEU A 254 -20.74 6.22 -2.50
C LEU A 254 -20.58 5.77 -1.05
N LEU A 255 -20.40 6.69 -0.10
CA LEU A 255 -20.35 6.37 1.33
C LEU A 255 -21.65 5.74 1.84
N VAL A 256 -22.79 6.30 1.46
CA VAL A 256 -24.11 5.75 1.84
C VAL A 256 -24.27 4.33 1.28
N LEU A 257 -23.90 4.12 0.01
CA LEU A 257 -23.94 2.79 -0.63
C LEU A 257 -23.06 1.79 0.14
N ILE A 258 -21.87 2.18 0.54
CA ILE A 258 -20.95 1.34 1.34
C ILE A 258 -21.60 0.92 2.66
N PHE A 259 -22.19 1.87 3.40
CA PHE A 259 -22.84 1.58 4.66
C PHE A 259 -24.06 0.64 4.49
N VAL A 260 -24.83 0.81 3.42
CA VAL A 260 -25.95 -0.09 3.10
C VAL A 260 -25.44 -1.51 2.81
N ILE A 261 -24.38 -1.64 2.00
CA ILE A 261 -23.76 -2.94 1.70
C ILE A 261 -23.23 -3.59 2.97
N LEU A 262 -22.54 -2.83 3.83
CA LEU A 262 -22.05 -3.34 5.11
C LEU A 262 -23.16 -3.87 6.00
N PHE A 263 -24.22 -3.11 6.10
CA PHE A 263 -25.38 -3.50 6.92
C PHE A 263 -26.03 -4.80 6.41
N LEU A 264 -26.07 -4.99 5.08
CA LEU A 264 -26.62 -6.20 4.46
C LEU A 264 -25.68 -7.41 4.58
N LEU A 265 -24.36 -7.19 4.61
CA LEU A 265 -23.34 -8.24 4.70
C LEU A 265 -22.98 -8.62 6.14
N ALA A 266 -23.40 -7.82 7.12
CA ALA A 266 -23.17 -8.13 8.53
C ALA A 266 -24.02 -9.32 8.96
N GLU A 267 -23.38 -10.34 9.53
CA GLU A 267 -24.06 -11.52 10.08
C GLU A 267 -24.70 -11.16 11.43
N TRP A 268 -25.84 -10.55 11.37
CA TRP A 268 -26.64 -10.22 12.55
C TRP A 268 -27.23 -11.48 13.12
N GLY A 269 -26.62 -12.18 14.02
CA GLY A 269 -27.02 -13.27 14.89
C GLY A 269 -28.47 -13.82 14.89
N ILE A 270 -29.23 -13.63 13.81
CA ILE A 270 -30.65 -14.04 13.67
C ILE A 270 -30.76 -15.56 13.57
N ASN A 271 -29.70 -16.26 13.21
CA ASN A 271 -29.68 -17.73 13.03
C ASN A 271 -28.87 -18.49 14.09
N GLY A 272 -28.52 -17.89 15.23
CA GLY A 272 -27.91 -18.60 16.35
C GLY A 272 -26.49 -19.11 16.17
N HIS A 273 -25.81 -18.79 15.09
CA HIS A 273 -24.40 -19.06 14.87
C HIS A 273 -23.57 -17.80 15.16
N LEU A 274 -23.42 -17.52 16.45
CA LEU A 274 -22.29 -16.73 16.93
C LEU A 274 -21.08 -17.67 16.84
N LEU A 275 -20.23 -17.47 15.84
CA LEU A 275 -18.91 -18.05 15.77
C LEU A 275 -17.96 -17.27 16.65
#